data_4635d8b2cc0e55648bee8b4c55c9e476
#
_entry.id   4635d8b2cc0e55648bee8b4c55c9e476
#
_cell.length_a   1.000
_cell.length_b   1.000
_cell.length_c   1.000
_cell.angle_alpha   90.00
_cell.angle_beta   90.00
_cell.angle_gamma   90.00
#
_symmetry.space_group_name_H-M   'P 1'
#
loop_
_entity.id
_entity.type
_entity.pdbx_description
1 polymer ?
#
loop_
_entity_poly.entity_id
_entity_poly.type
_entity_poly.pdbx_seq_one_letter_code
_entity_poly.pdbx_strand_id
1 'polypeptide(L)'
;MKVHRYVGLALALFLIIIAATGSVITFYTELERVFNSKLRVVEPREPAWTLHDLLVIRERLESQDRRAHVFSLQFPQRPDESVFSRVEGAVNPANGEPLELNYSEVFANPYTGERLGERRFGHFSLQPKDLIAQIYFLHYALVLPELAGTMFVGILSLIWTFDCFVGLYLTLPASSAGSRAQNKRFLHRWKTAWQIKRGAGANRLVYDLHRATSLWLWLILLVFAWTGFALNLPGPYASVMSSISDYEHFQELSHRPTLDTPLVNPPVDWYQALRLGQSYLADEARAHGFSVERSAALEYRRDLGVYFYLAHTSRDLKDGGRRTETDSPATAATVEIDARDGRLLGIQVPTGQRVGNTFSSWIVALHVASVFGLPWKIAVCLIGIVLVAITLTGVLIWWRKRRSRRGSNHRAGRARSSTPVGQTGLGPEPPTPIN
;
A
#
# COMPACT_ATOMS: atom_id res chain seq x y z
N MET A 1 -10.78 -5.44 -25.16
CA MET A 1 -11.19 -6.74 -24.55
C MET A 1 -10.04 -7.75 -24.35
N LYS A 2 -9.11 -7.97 -25.31
CA LYS A 2 -8.01 -8.93 -25.09
C LYS A 2 -7.03 -8.46 -24.00
N VAL A 3 -6.60 -7.20 -24.03
CA VAL A 3 -5.68 -6.60 -23.07
C VAL A 3 -6.21 -6.76 -21.64
N HIS A 4 -7.34 -6.14 -21.31
CA HIS A 4 -7.97 -6.22 -19.98
C HIS A 4 -8.14 -7.67 -19.49
N ARG A 5 -8.52 -8.59 -20.38
CA ARG A 5 -8.68 -9.99 -20.01
C ARG A 5 -7.36 -10.65 -19.60
N TYR A 6 -6.28 -10.47 -20.36
CA TYR A 6 -5.00 -11.13 -20.04
C TYR A 6 -4.28 -10.44 -18.91
N VAL A 7 -4.30 -9.12 -18.87
CA VAL A 7 -3.77 -8.33 -17.74
C VAL A 7 -4.53 -8.67 -16.46
N GLY A 8 -5.87 -8.61 -16.49
CA GLY A 8 -6.68 -8.94 -15.31
C GLY A 8 -6.48 -10.38 -14.81
N LEU A 9 -6.25 -11.36 -15.70
CA LEU A 9 -5.93 -12.73 -15.28
C LEU A 9 -4.53 -12.83 -14.67
N ALA A 10 -3.55 -12.12 -15.21
CA ALA A 10 -2.19 -12.09 -14.65
C ALA A 10 -2.17 -11.42 -13.26
N LEU A 11 -2.96 -10.37 -13.08
CA LEU A 11 -3.09 -9.67 -11.80
C LEU A 11 -3.97 -10.39 -10.78
N ALA A 12 -4.86 -11.30 -11.22
CA ALA A 12 -5.96 -11.79 -10.39
C ALA A 12 -5.53 -12.40 -9.05
N LEU A 13 -4.51 -13.27 -9.05
CA LEU A 13 -4.02 -13.90 -7.83
C LEU A 13 -3.48 -12.85 -6.85
N PHE A 14 -2.68 -11.93 -7.34
CA PHE A 14 -2.05 -10.89 -6.52
C PHE A 14 -3.09 -9.91 -5.98
N LEU A 15 -4.05 -9.48 -6.80
CA LEU A 15 -5.14 -8.60 -6.36
C LEU A 15 -6.02 -9.25 -5.30
N ILE A 16 -6.29 -10.56 -5.39
CA ILE A 16 -7.04 -11.29 -4.35
C ILE A 16 -6.28 -11.25 -3.03
N ILE A 17 -4.97 -11.56 -3.05
CA ILE A 17 -4.14 -11.56 -1.84
C ILE A 17 -4.05 -10.16 -1.25
N ILE A 18 -3.68 -9.15 -2.05
CA ILE A 18 -3.50 -7.78 -1.62
C ILE A 18 -4.82 -7.19 -1.10
N ALA A 19 -5.94 -7.41 -1.78
CA ALA A 19 -7.23 -6.89 -1.34
C ALA A 19 -7.74 -7.58 -0.06
N ALA A 20 -7.55 -8.89 0.09
CA ALA A 20 -7.93 -9.61 1.29
C ALA A 20 -7.09 -9.17 2.50
N THR A 21 -5.77 -9.10 2.33
CA THR A 21 -4.87 -8.64 3.40
C THR A 21 -5.08 -7.16 3.71
N GLY A 22 -5.32 -6.30 2.71
CA GLY A 22 -5.67 -4.89 2.88
C GLY A 22 -6.93 -4.69 3.72
N SER A 23 -7.97 -5.54 3.52
CA SER A 23 -9.19 -5.52 4.34
C SER A 23 -8.89 -5.79 5.82
N VAL A 24 -7.95 -6.68 6.12
CA VAL A 24 -7.55 -7.00 7.49
C VAL A 24 -6.73 -5.86 8.10
N ILE A 25 -5.69 -5.40 7.41
CA ILE A 25 -4.77 -4.38 7.94
C ILE A 25 -5.38 -2.98 8.05
N THR A 26 -6.56 -2.76 7.49
CA THR A 26 -7.34 -1.54 7.77
C THR A 26 -7.56 -1.34 9.27
N PHE A 27 -7.58 -2.43 10.05
CA PHE A 27 -7.68 -2.46 11.50
C PHE A 27 -6.37 -2.87 12.18
N TYR A 28 -5.22 -2.60 11.56
CA TYR A 28 -3.91 -3.05 12.02
C TYR A 28 -3.66 -2.72 13.50
N THR A 29 -3.84 -1.46 13.89
CA THR A 29 -3.57 -1.00 15.26
C THR A 29 -4.50 -1.67 16.28
N GLU A 30 -5.78 -1.78 15.96
CA GLU A 30 -6.77 -2.43 16.82
C GLU A 30 -6.45 -3.93 16.99
N LEU A 31 -6.10 -4.60 15.89
CA LEU A 31 -5.72 -6.02 15.90
C LEU A 31 -4.41 -6.26 16.66
N GLU A 32 -3.38 -5.44 16.42
CA GLU A 32 -2.12 -5.51 17.17
C GLU A 32 -2.34 -5.35 18.68
N ARG A 33 -3.21 -4.43 19.10
CA ARG A 33 -3.53 -4.24 20.53
C ARG A 33 -4.26 -5.41 21.13
N VAL A 34 -5.14 -6.09 20.38
CA VAL A 34 -5.89 -7.26 20.85
C VAL A 34 -4.99 -8.49 20.89
N PHE A 35 -4.30 -8.79 19.78
CA PHE A 35 -3.50 -10.01 19.66
C PHE A 35 -2.13 -9.92 20.38
N ASN A 36 -1.58 -8.72 20.49
CA ASN A 36 -0.27 -8.43 21.06
C ASN A 36 -0.35 -7.51 22.29
N SER A 37 -1.42 -7.64 23.12
CA SER A 37 -1.64 -6.77 24.25
C SER A 37 -0.44 -6.71 25.22
N LYS A 38 0.27 -7.80 25.43
CA LYS A 38 1.48 -7.85 26.28
C LYS A 38 2.65 -7.01 25.74
N LEU A 39 2.70 -6.76 24.43
CA LEU A 39 3.72 -5.93 23.80
C LEU A 39 3.26 -4.47 23.64
N ARG A 40 1.94 -4.27 23.43
CA ARG A 40 1.38 -2.99 23.00
C ARG A 40 0.69 -2.19 24.08
N VAL A 41 0.24 -2.84 25.16
CA VAL A 41 -0.57 -2.20 26.17
C VAL A 41 0.14 -2.26 27.51
N VAL A 42 0.21 -1.10 28.16
CA VAL A 42 0.80 -0.93 29.50
C VAL A 42 -0.21 -0.28 30.44
N GLU A 43 -0.02 -0.47 31.74
CA GLU A 43 -0.80 0.27 32.74
C GLU A 43 -0.24 1.70 32.86
N PRO A 44 -1.08 2.72 32.65
CA PRO A 44 -0.70 4.10 32.90
C PRO A 44 -0.27 4.32 34.35
N ARG A 45 0.77 5.11 34.56
CA ARG A 45 1.31 5.46 35.89
C ARG A 45 1.50 6.96 36.03
N GLU A 46 1.51 7.45 37.26
CA GLU A 46 1.90 8.81 37.58
C GLU A 46 3.29 8.79 38.28
N PRO A 47 4.16 9.75 37.97
CA PRO A 47 3.96 10.80 36.96
C PRO A 47 3.98 10.23 35.53
N ALA A 48 3.32 10.94 34.60
CA ALA A 48 3.38 10.61 33.17
C ALA A 48 4.82 10.70 32.66
N TRP A 49 5.17 9.87 31.70
CA TRP A 49 6.48 9.90 31.04
C TRP A 49 6.69 11.22 30.24
N THR A 50 7.94 11.63 30.14
CA THR A 50 8.38 12.74 29.30
C THR A 50 9.13 12.26 28.06
N LEU A 51 9.30 13.11 27.05
CA LEU A 51 10.14 12.77 25.89
C LEU A 51 11.59 12.47 26.29
N HIS A 52 12.09 13.10 27.36
CA HIS A 52 13.40 12.81 27.92
C HIS A 52 13.48 11.38 28.44
N ASP A 53 12.48 10.92 29.18
CA ASP A 53 12.44 9.53 29.70
C ASP A 53 12.45 8.51 28.56
N LEU A 54 11.78 8.82 27.44
CA LEU A 54 11.77 7.94 26.27
C LEU A 54 13.17 7.82 25.62
N LEU A 55 13.95 8.91 25.61
CA LEU A 55 15.35 8.86 25.14
C LEU A 55 16.24 8.06 26.10
N VAL A 56 16.02 8.16 27.41
CA VAL A 56 16.71 7.31 28.41
C VAL A 56 16.36 5.83 28.19
N ILE A 57 15.10 5.51 27.84
CA ILE A 57 14.69 4.13 27.51
C ILE A 57 15.46 3.64 26.26
N ARG A 58 15.60 4.46 25.22
CA ARG A 58 16.41 4.14 24.06
C ARG A 58 17.84 3.76 24.43
N GLU A 59 18.52 4.58 25.25
CA GLU A 59 19.88 4.31 25.72
C GLU A 59 19.95 3.00 26.51
N ARG A 60 18.95 2.74 27.36
CA ARG A 60 18.85 1.49 28.11
C ARG A 60 18.71 0.28 27.21
N LEU A 61 17.89 0.35 26.16
CA LEU A 61 17.73 -0.73 25.18
C LEU A 61 19.07 -1.06 24.48
N GLU A 62 19.82 -0.04 24.05
CA GLU A 62 21.15 -0.23 23.46
C GLU A 62 22.18 -0.75 24.46
N SER A 63 22.10 -0.35 25.72
CA SER A 63 23.00 -0.86 26.75
C SER A 63 22.76 -2.33 27.11
N GLN A 64 21.52 -2.80 26.99
CA GLN A 64 21.14 -4.20 27.23
C GLN A 64 21.63 -5.15 26.13
N ASP A 65 21.66 -4.70 24.88
CA ASP A 65 22.28 -5.44 23.77
C ASP A 65 23.14 -4.48 22.93
N ARG A 66 24.45 -4.49 23.19
CA ARG A 66 25.41 -3.64 22.47
C ARG A 66 25.55 -3.95 20.98
N ARG A 67 24.95 -5.04 20.51
CA ARG A 67 24.89 -5.36 19.08
C ARG A 67 23.78 -4.60 18.38
N ALA A 68 22.82 -4.06 19.14
CA ALA A 68 21.68 -3.33 18.60
C ALA A 68 21.94 -1.83 18.56
N HIS A 69 21.50 -1.20 17.49
CA HIS A 69 21.37 0.23 17.33
C HIS A 69 19.91 0.59 17.12
N VAL A 70 19.35 1.41 18.00
CA VAL A 70 17.99 1.93 17.87
C VAL A 70 18.02 3.09 16.89
N PHE A 71 17.55 2.86 15.67
CA PHE A 71 17.51 3.92 14.65
C PHE A 71 16.17 4.66 14.59
N SER A 72 15.09 4.10 15.13
CA SER A 72 13.77 4.75 15.18
C SER A 72 13.12 4.51 16.54
N LEU A 73 12.74 5.61 17.19
CA LEU A 73 12.04 5.62 18.47
C LEU A 73 10.67 6.27 18.27
N GLN A 74 9.62 5.50 18.33
CA GLN A 74 8.25 6.00 18.25
C GLN A 74 7.70 6.28 19.64
N PHE A 75 7.18 7.49 19.79
CA PHE A 75 6.66 7.96 21.07
C PHE A 75 5.20 7.47 21.25
N PRO A 76 4.83 6.93 22.42
CA PRO A 76 3.46 6.54 22.69
C PRO A 76 2.50 7.70 22.45
N GLN A 77 1.40 7.44 21.77
CA GLN A 77 0.37 8.45 21.49
C GLN A 77 -0.79 8.40 22.50
N ARG A 78 -0.77 7.42 23.40
CA ARG A 78 -1.72 7.23 24.49
C ARG A 78 -1.00 6.81 25.77
N PRO A 79 -1.56 7.12 26.93
CA PRO A 79 -0.96 6.71 28.21
C PRO A 79 -0.79 5.20 28.36
N ASP A 80 -1.70 4.40 27.76
CA ASP A 80 -1.72 2.94 27.82
C ASP A 80 -0.94 2.27 26.69
N GLU A 81 -0.04 2.98 26.00
CA GLU A 81 0.72 2.48 24.86
C GLU A 81 2.20 2.28 25.21
N SER A 82 2.79 1.18 24.73
CA SER A 82 4.21 0.92 24.84
C SER A 82 5.05 1.80 23.92
N VAL A 83 6.29 2.06 24.29
CA VAL A 83 7.32 2.58 23.37
C VAL A 83 7.59 1.51 22.32
N PHE A 84 7.61 1.93 21.06
CA PHE A 84 8.00 1.08 19.95
C PHE A 84 9.29 1.58 19.34
N SER A 85 10.28 0.70 19.23
CA SER A 85 11.59 1.00 18.66
C SER A 85 11.92 0.07 17.51
N ARG A 86 12.47 0.62 16.44
CA ARG A 86 13.12 -0.18 15.39
C ARG A 86 14.61 -0.20 15.62
N VAL A 87 15.20 -1.39 15.43
CA VAL A 87 16.61 -1.63 15.67
C VAL A 87 17.26 -2.29 14.47
N GLU A 88 18.52 -1.95 14.27
CA GLU A 88 19.41 -2.59 13.31
C GLU A 88 20.70 -3.00 13.99
N GLY A 89 21.52 -3.83 13.35
CA GLY A 89 22.81 -4.22 13.91
C GLY A 89 23.75 -3.01 14.05
N ALA A 90 24.42 -2.90 15.20
CA ALA A 90 25.51 -1.95 15.36
C ALA A 90 26.61 -2.23 14.32
N VAL A 91 27.36 -1.20 13.93
CA VAL A 91 28.47 -1.37 12.98
C VAL A 91 29.59 -2.17 13.65
N ASN A 92 29.99 -3.28 13.02
CA ASN A 92 31.14 -4.06 13.46
C ASN A 92 32.43 -3.29 13.16
N PRO A 93 33.23 -2.94 14.19
CA PRO A 93 34.45 -2.18 13.98
C PRO A 93 35.50 -2.88 13.10
N ALA A 94 35.41 -4.21 12.97
CA ALA A 94 36.41 -4.99 12.24
C ALA A 94 36.21 -4.95 10.72
N ASN A 95 34.98 -4.83 10.22
CA ASN A 95 34.67 -4.90 8.79
C ASN A 95 33.68 -3.82 8.30
N GLY A 96 33.17 -2.97 9.19
CA GLY A 96 32.19 -1.94 8.83
C GLY A 96 30.76 -2.43 8.57
N GLU A 97 30.51 -3.74 8.62
CA GLU A 97 29.21 -4.34 8.36
C GLU A 97 28.30 -4.32 9.60
N PRO A 98 26.97 -4.30 9.42
CA PRO A 98 26.06 -4.43 10.55
C PRO A 98 26.16 -5.81 11.22
N LEU A 99 26.17 -5.84 12.56
CA LEU A 99 26.08 -7.06 13.33
C LEU A 99 24.72 -7.74 13.13
N GLU A 100 24.68 -9.06 13.06
CA GLU A 100 23.43 -9.81 12.92
C GLU A 100 22.60 -9.76 14.21
N LEU A 101 21.31 -9.46 14.05
CA LEU A 101 20.30 -9.49 15.11
C LEU A 101 19.19 -10.48 14.75
N ASN A 102 18.62 -11.12 15.77
CA ASN A 102 17.47 -12.00 15.63
C ASN A 102 16.13 -11.26 15.71
N TYR A 103 16.17 -9.95 15.92
CA TYR A 103 15.00 -9.06 16.04
C TYR A 103 15.30 -7.73 15.36
N SER A 104 14.23 -7.03 14.97
CA SER A 104 14.30 -5.69 14.36
C SER A 104 13.35 -4.70 15.02
N GLU A 105 12.53 -5.17 15.96
CA GLU A 105 11.55 -4.37 16.69
C GLU A 105 11.62 -4.71 18.18
N VAL A 106 11.56 -3.68 19.02
CA VAL A 106 11.59 -3.80 20.47
C VAL A 106 10.48 -2.95 21.07
N PHE A 107 9.80 -3.51 22.07
CA PHE A 107 8.73 -2.88 22.82
C PHE A 107 9.15 -2.67 24.26
N ALA A 108 8.92 -1.48 24.80
CA ALA A 108 9.28 -1.14 26.17
C ALA A 108 8.15 -0.39 26.89
N ASN A 109 8.10 -0.53 28.19
CA ASN A 109 7.17 0.21 29.05
C ASN A 109 7.68 1.65 29.22
N PRO A 110 6.89 2.69 28.84
CA PRO A 110 7.32 4.09 28.92
C PRO A 110 7.56 4.58 30.37
N TYR A 111 6.97 3.93 31.36
CA TYR A 111 7.03 4.33 32.76
C TYR A 111 8.18 3.67 33.53
N THR A 112 8.56 2.44 33.16
CA THR A 112 9.57 1.66 33.89
C THR A 112 10.85 1.43 33.09
N GLY A 113 10.78 1.62 31.76
CA GLY A 113 11.86 1.27 30.84
C GLY A 113 12.08 -0.25 30.71
N GLU A 114 11.15 -1.07 31.22
CA GLU A 114 11.19 -2.52 31.09
C GLU A 114 10.96 -2.94 29.63
N ARG A 115 11.80 -3.85 29.13
CA ARG A 115 11.62 -4.46 27.81
C ARG A 115 10.47 -5.47 27.88
N LEU A 116 9.37 -5.19 27.17
CA LEU A 116 8.16 -6.02 27.11
C LEU A 116 8.34 -7.20 26.16
N GLY A 117 9.17 -7.06 25.14
CA GLY A 117 9.48 -8.08 24.18
C GLY A 117 10.05 -7.55 22.88
N GLU A 118 10.24 -8.47 21.94
CA GLU A 118 10.85 -8.20 20.65
C GLU A 118 10.20 -9.00 19.55
N ARG A 119 10.38 -8.53 18.29
CA ARG A 119 9.88 -9.18 17.10
C ARG A 119 10.86 -8.98 15.94
N ARG A 120 10.93 -9.93 15.02
CA ARG A 120 11.66 -9.78 13.74
C ARG A 120 10.66 -9.50 12.63
N PHE A 121 10.58 -8.25 12.21
CA PHE A 121 9.74 -7.84 11.09
C PHE A 121 10.34 -8.29 9.74
N GLY A 122 9.49 -8.52 8.74
CA GLY A 122 9.96 -8.89 7.40
C GLY A 122 10.47 -10.33 7.26
N HIS A 123 10.33 -11.16 8.31
CA HIS A 123 10.68 -12.58 8.29
C HIS A 123 9.40 -13.42 8.41
N PHE A 124 9.29 -14.49 7.61
CA PHE A 124 8.14 -15.38 7.70
C PHE A 124 8.09 -16.08 9.06
N SER A 125 6.98 -15.91 9.75
CA SER A 125 6.75 -16.48 11.07
C SER A 125 5.29 -16.89 11.23
N LEU A 126 5.07 -18.03 11.90
CA LEU A 126 3.74 -18.51 12.30
C LEU A 126 3.44 -18.26 13.77
N GLN A 127 4.31 -17.52 14.48
CA GLN A 127 4.06 -17.18 15.87
C GLN A 127 2.88 -16.20 15.98
N PRO A 128 1.97 -16.36 16.97
CA PRO A 128 0.82 -15.48 17.11
C PRO A 128 1.18 -13.99 17.21
N LYS A 129 2.31 -13.65 17.85
CA LYS A 129 2.80 -12.27 17.99
C LYS A 129 3.18 -11.61 16.66
N ASP A 130 3.49 -12.40 15.62
CA ASP A 130 3.93 -11.92 14.32
C ASP A 130 2.79 -11.87 13.29
N LEU A 131 1.62 -12.45 13.63
CA LEU A 131 0.53 -12.68 12.67
C LEU A 131 0.09 -11.41 11.93
N ILE A 132 -0.17 -10.34 12.66
CA ILE A 132 -0.69 -9.08 12.08
C ILE A 132 0.41 -8.41 11.25
N ALA A 133 1.64 -8.37 11.75
CA ALA A 133 2.80 -7.86 11.02
C ALA A 133 3.08 -8.69 9.74
N GLN A 134 2.87 -10.02 9.80
CA GLN A 134 3.02 -10.90 8.65
C GLN A 134 1.95 -10.65 7.58
N ILE A 135 0.69 -10.39 7.99
CA ILE A 135 -0.38 -10.01 7.05
C ILE A 135 -0.04 -8.67 6.38
N TYR A 136 0.51 -7.72 7.13
CA TYR A 136 0.99 -6.46 6.58
C TYR A 136 2.14 -6.64 5.59
N PHE A 137 3.14 -7.47 5.93
CA PHE A 137 4.25 -7.80 5.05
C PHE A 137 3.79 -8.52 3.77
N LEU A 138 2.78 -9.40 3.88
CA LEU A 138 2.14 -10.04 2.74
C LEU A 138 1.40 -9.04 1.84
N HIS A 139 0.82 -7.98 2.43
CA HIS A 139 0.09 -6.97 1.67
C HIS A 139 1.00 -6.13 0.77
N TYR A 140 2.12 -5.61 1.30
CA TYR A 140 2.94 -4.66 0.56
C TYR A 140 4.15 -5.27 -0.15
N ALA A 141 4.60 -6.46 0.25
CA ALA A 141 5.78 -7.11 -0.31
C ALA A 141 5.58 -8.59 -0.71
N LEU A 142 4.37 -9.16 -0.53
CA LEU A 142 4.04 -10.56 -0.84
C LEU A 142 4.98 -11.58 -0.15
N VAL A 143 5.53 -11.22 1.01
CA VAL A 143 6.52 -12.04 1.77
C VAL A 143 7.80 -12.31 0.97
N LEU A 144 8.08 -11.54 -0.05
CA LEU A 144 9.37 -11.53 -0.77
C LEU A 144 10.40 -10.68 -0.01
N PRO A 145 11.69 -10.78 -0.30
CA PRO A 145 12.68 -9.82 0.19
C PRO A 145 12.20 -8.39 -0.08
N GLU A 146 12.26 -7.52 0.92
CA GLU A 146 11.53 -6.25 0.95
C GLU A 146 11.68 -5.42 -0.32
N LEU A 147 12.91 -5.20 -0.80
CA LEU A 147 13.16 -4.45 -2.02
C LEU A 147 12.52 -5.11 -3.26
N ALA A 148 12.67 -6.42 -3.40
CA ALA A 148 12.11 -7.15 -4.54
C ALA A 148 10.57 -7.18 -4.47
N GLY A 149 10.03 -7.36 -3.27
CA GLY A 149 8.59 -7.39 -3.02
C GLY A 149 7.91 -6.05 -3.31
N THR A 150 8.45 -4.96 -2.79
CA THR A 150 7.92 -3.60 -3.03
C THR A 150 8.03 -3.22 -4.51
N MET A 151 9.16 -3.48 -5.17
CA MET A 151 9.30 -3.27 -6.61
C MET A 151 8.26 -4.06 -7.41
N PHE A 152 8.05 -5.33 -7.07
CA PHE A 152 7.08 -6.19 -7.76
C PHE A 152 5.65 -5.70 -7.57
N VAL A 153 5.23 -5.41 -6.33
CA VAL A 153 3.88 -4.88 -6.03
C VAL A 153 3.66 -3.51 -6.65
N GLY A 154 4.68 -2.64 -6.65
CA GLY A 154 4.63 -1.35 -7.32
C GLY A 154 4.40 -1.45 -8.83
N ILE A 155 5.09 -2.36 -9.51
CA ILE A 155 4.88 -2.64 -10.95
C ILE A 155 3.47 -3.20 -11.18
N LEU A 156 3.00 -4.14 -10.35
CA LEU A 156 1.62 -4.66 -10.45
C LEU A 156 0.60 -3.54 -10.29
N SER A 157 0.81 -2.62 -9.34
CA SER A 157 -0.07 -1.47 -9.08
C SER A 157 -0.09 -0.49 -10.26
N LEU A 158 1.05 -0.24 -10.90
CA LEU A 158 1.13 0.58 -12.10
C LEU A 158 0.36 -0.08 -13.28
N ILE A 159 0.56 -1.37 -13.51
CA ILE A 159 -0.18 -2.13 -14.54
C ILE A 159 -1.69 -2.08 -14.24
N TRP A 160 -2.08 -2.24 -12.97
CA TRP A 160 -3.48 -2.16 -12.57
C TRP A 160 -4.07 -0.77 -12.77
N THR A 161 -3.30 0.29 -12.52
CA THR A 161 -3.70 1.67 -12.80
C THR A 161 -4.10 1.83 -14.28
N PHE A 162 -3.27 1.37 -15.21
CA PHE A 162 -3.61 1.40 -16.65
C PHE A 162 -4.82 0.52 -16.96
N ASP A 163 -4.94 -0.66 -16.34
CA ASP A 163 -6.06 -1.56 -16.57
C ASP A 163 -7.40 -0.98 -16.05
N CYS A 164 -7.40 -0.13 -15.04
CA CYS A 164 -8.56 0.65 -14.60
C CYS A 164 -9.13 1.52 -15.72
N PHE A 165 -8.26 2.21 -16.49
CA PHE A 165 -8.70 3.01 -17.63
C PHE A 165 -9.19 2.15 -18.79
N VAL A 166 -8.52 1.02 -19.08
CA VAL A 166 -8.97 0.07 -20.10
C VAL A 166 -10.33 -0.51 -19.70
N GLY A 167 -10.51 -0.87 -18.43
CA GLY A 167 -11.77 -1.36 -17.88
C GLY A 167 -12.92 -0.34 -18.04
N LEU A 168 -12.67 0.91 -17.68
CA LEU A 168 -13.62 2.02 -17.87
C LEU A 168 -14.00 2.15 -19.36
N TYR A 169 -13.01 2.21 -20.24
CA TYR A 169 -13.22 2.33 -21.69
C TYR A 169 -14.12 1.22 -22.23
N LEU A 170 -13.96 -0.01 -21.76
CA LEU A 170 -14.76 -1.15 -22.18
C LEU A 170 -16.24 -1.08 -21.75
N THR A 171 -16.58 -0.21 -20.78
CA THR A 171 -17.98 0.03 -20.38
C THR A 171 -18.69 1.04 -21.27
N LEU A 172 -17.93 1.87 -22.00
CA LEU A 172 -18.49 2.91 -22.84
C LEU A 172 -19.26 2.32 -24.03
N PRO A 173 -20.40 2.91 -24.40
CA PRO A 173 -21.16 2.45 -25.55
C PRO A 173 -20.40 2.72 -26.86
N ALA A 174 -20.37 1.75 -27.76
CA ALA A 174 -19.77 1.92 -29.07
C ALA A 174 -20.31 3.17 -29.77
N SER A 175 -19.44 3.96 -30.38
CA SER A 175 -19.85 5.15 -31.14
C SER A 175 -20.55 4.73 -32.42
N SER A 176 -21.77 5.24 -32.65
CA SER A 176 -22.43 5.15 -33.93
C SER A 176 -22.23 6.45 -34.68
N ALA A 177 -21.64 6.43 -35.87
CA ALA A 177 -21.36 7.64 -36.65
C ALA A 177 -22.67 8.38 -37.01
N GLY A 178 -22.73 9.68 -36.66
CA GLY A 178 -23.74 10.61 -37.15
C GLY A 178 -24.68 11.26 -36.12
N SER A 179 -24.70 12.62 -36.08
CA SER A 179 -25.71 13.54 -35.55
C SER A 179 -25.73 13.95 -34.06
N ARG A 180 -25.93 15.23 -33.80
CA ARG A 180 -26.02 15.91 -32.47
C ARG A 180 -27.11 15.38 -31.53
N ALA A 181 -28.13 14.67 -32.02
CA ALA A 181 -29.13 13.97 -31.19
C ALA A 181 -28.54 12.80 -30.36
N GLN A 182 -27.27 12.46 -30.56
CA GLN A 182 -26.59 11.30 -29.99
C GLN A 182 -26.05 11.45 -28.57
N ASN A 183 -25.80 12.68 -28.08
CA ASN A 183 -25.28 12.82 -26.70
C ASN A 183 -26.31 12.36 -25.65
N LYS A 184 -27.60 12.65 -25.84
CA LYS A 184 -28.65 12.14 -24.94
C LYS A 184 -28.80 10.63 -25.02
N ARG A 185 -28.59 10.05 -26.23
CA ARG A 185 -28.60 8.58 -26.43
C ARG A 185 -27.36 7.91 -25.88
N PHE A 186 -26.19 8.57 -25.86
CA PHE A 186 -24.94 8.03 -25.30
C PHE A 186 -25.07 7.76 -23.80
N LEU A 187 -25.43 8.75 -23.00
CA LEU A 187 -25.62 8.63 -21.56
C LEU A 187 -26.71 7.59 -21.22
N HIS A 188 -27.81 7.58 -21.97
CA HIS A 188 -28.87 6.59 -21.77
C HIS A 188 -28.38 5.15 -22.03
N ARG A 189 -27.56 4.94 -23.06
CA ARG A 189 -26.95 3.66 -23.36
C ARG A 189 -25.91 3.27 -22.32
N TRP A 190 -25.11 4.22 -21.84
CA TRP A 190 -24.12 3.96 -20.79
C TRP A 190 -24.76 3.65 -19.44
N LYS A 191 -25.93 4.20 -19.15
CA LYS A 191 -26.71 3.87 -17.93
C LYS A 191 -26.93 2.36 -17.78
N THR A 192 -27.06 1.62 -18.87
CA THR A 192 -27.18 0.16 -18.80
C THR A 192 -25.93 -0.55 -18.29
N ALA A 193 -24.74 0.07 -18.40
CA ALA A 193 -23.51 -0.47 -17.87
C ALA A 193 -23.45 -0.44 -16.33
N TRP A 194 -24.18 0.48 -15.71
CA TRP A 194 -24.28 0.68 -14.26
C TRP A 194 -25.31 -0.23 -13.59
N GLN A 195 -26.07 -1.01 -14.37
CA GLN A 195 -27.20 -1.80 -13.88
C GLN A 195 -26.87 -3.28 -13.80
N ILE A 196 -27.35 -3.93 -12.73
CA ILE A 196 -27.34 -5.37 -12.54
C ILE A 196 -28.75 -5.89 -12.84
N LYS A 197 -28.90 -6.68 -13.91
CA LYS A 197 -30.21 -7.27 -14.29
C LYS A 197 -30.50 -8.52 -13.48
N ARG A 198 -31.47 -8.44 -12.60
CA ARG A 198 -31.97 -9.60 -11.82
C ARG A 198 -32.83 -10.51 -12.75
N GLY A 199 -32.73 -11.82 -12.55
CA GLY A 199 -33.53 -12.80 -13.32
C GLY A 199 -32.98 -13.18 -14.71
N ALA A 200 -31.86 -12.63 -15.16
CA ALA A 200 -31.30 -12.85 -16.49
C ALA A 200 -30.35 -14.09 -16.60
N GLY A 201 -30.39 -15.01 -15.65
CA GLY A 201 -29.54 -16.20 -15.58
C GLY A 201 -28.13 -15.93 -15.02
N ALA A 202 -27.49 -16.99 -14.48
CA ALA A 202 -26.25 -16.90 -13.70
C ALA A 202 -25.07 -16.29 -14.49
N ASN A 203 -24.97 -16.56 -15.80
CA ASN A 203 -23.85 -16.01 -16.60
C ASN A 203 -23.96 -14.50 -16.79
N ARG A 204 -25.20 -14.02 -16.99
CA ARG A 204 -25.46 -12.58 -17.12
C ARG A 204 -25.25 -11.86 -15.80
N LEU A 205 -25.72 -12.46 -14.70
CA LEU A 205 -25.53 -11.88 -13.37
C LEU A 205 -24.05 -11.71 -13.02
N VAL A 206 -23.21 -12.73 -13.22
CA VAL A 206 -21.76 -12.64 -12.96
C VAL A 206 -21.10 -11.55 -13.81
N TYR A 207 -21.50 -11.44 -15.08
CA TYR A 207 -20.98 -10.39 -15.96
C TYR A 207 -21.41 -8.98 -15.50
N ASP A 208 -22.70 -8.80 -15.15
CA ASP A 208 -23.21 -7.51 -14.69
C ASP A 208 -22.63 -7.13 -13.34
N LEU A 209 -22.45 -8.07 -12.41
CA LEU A 209 -21.75 -7.85 -11.14
C LEU A 209 -20.32 -7.35 -11.38
N HIS A 210 -19.53 -8.06 -12.19
CA HIS A 210 -18.19 -7.62 -12.51
C HIS A 210 -18.17 -6.20 -13.09
N ARG A 211 -18.97 -5.95 -14.13
CA ARG A 211 -18.97 -4.67 -14.84
C ARG A 211 -19.52 -3.51 -14.01
N ALA A 212 -20.73 -3.68 -13.44
CA ALA A 212 -21.41 -2.58 -12.74
C ALA A 212 -20.72 -2.24 -11.42
N THR A 213 -20.30 -3.25 -10.64
CA THR A 213 -19.60 -3.00 -9.37
C THR A 213 -18.22 -2.38 -9.59
N SER A 214 -17.46 -2.84 -10.60
CA SER A 214 -16.19 -2.19 -10.97
C SER A 214 -16.40 -0.73 -11.39
N LEU A 215 -17.50 -0.44 -12.09
CA LEU A 215 -17.80 0.91 -12.53
C LEU A 215 -18.22 1.83 -11.37
N TRP A 216 -19.03 1.34 -10.42
CA TRP A 216 -19.40 2.10 -9.23
C TRP A 216 -18.22 2.42 -8.33
N LEU A 217 -17.26 1.53 -8.23
CA LEU A 217 -16.06 1.69 -7.40
C LEU A 217 -14.86 2.21 -8.20
N TRP A 218 -15.00 2.51 -9.48
CA TRP A 218 -13.88 2.80 -10.38
C TRP A 218 -12.92 3.84 -9.82
N LEU A 219 -13.42 4.96 -9.31
CA LEU A 219 -12.59 6.04 -8.80
C LEU A 219 -11.75 5.62 -7.59
N ILE A 220 -12.36 4.90 -6.63
CA ILE A 220 -11.62 4.46 -5.43
C ILE A 220 -10.66 3.32 -5.76
N LEU A 221 -11.00 2.44 -6.70
CA LEU A 221 -10.08 1.41 -7.18
C LEU A 221 -8.87 2.02 -7.90
N LEU A 222 -9.09 3.11 -8.67
CA LEU A 222 -8.01 3.88 -9.28
C LEU A 222 -7.11 4.54 -8.21
N VAL A 223 -7.70 5.10 -7.15
CA VAL A 223 -6.95 5.64 -6.01
C VAL A 223 -6.09 4.54 -5.37
N PHE A 224 -6.63 3.36 -5.12
CA PHE A 224 -5.85 2.24 -4.56
C PHE A 224 -4.73 1.76 -5.47
N ALA A 225 -4.99 1.66 -6.78
CA ALA A 225 -3.97 1.27 -7.75
C ALA A 225 -2.84 2.32 -7.82
N TRP A 226 -3.19 3.60 -7.93
CA TRP A 226 -2.25 4.70 -8.02
C TRP A 226 -1.43 4.89 -6.74
N THR A 227 -2.05 4.77 -5.57
CA THR A 227 -1.34 4.84 -4.28
C THR A 227 -0.50 3.60 -4.01
N GLY A 228 -0.90 2.43 -4.49
CA GLY A 228 -0.04 1.24 -4.47
C GLY A 228 1.24 1.45 -5.27
N PHE A 229 1.18 2.15 -6.41
CA PHE A 229 2.35 2.60 -7.15
C PHE A 229 3.17 3.63 -6.36
N ALA A 230 2.52 4.65 -5.76
CA ALA A 230 3.17 5.70 -4.99
C ALA A 230 3.95 5.16 -3.78
N LEU A 231 3.34 4.24 -3.03
CA LEU A 231 3.91 3.68 -1.80
C LEU A 231 5.06 2.69 -2.06
N ASN A 232 5.01 1.97 -3.17
CA ASN A 232 5.97 0.91 -3.48
C ASN A 232 7.09 1.34 -4.45
N LEU A 233 6.86 2.37 -5.26
CA LEU A 233 7.84 2.93 -6.21
C LEU A 233 7.91 4.46 -6.06
N PRO A 234 8.34 4.96 -4.87
CA PRO A 234 8.28 6.39 -4.55
C PRO A 234 9.11 7.26 -5.50
N GLY A 235 10.28 6.83 -5.94
CA GLY A 235 11.12 7.59 -6.88
C GLY A 235 10.45 7.79 -8.26
N PRO A 236 10.03 6.72 -8.97
CA PRO A 236 9.24 6.85 -10.20
C PRO A 236 7.94 7.65 -10.02
N TYR A 237 7.23 7.48 -8.89
CA TYR A 237 6.04 8.26 -8.58
C TYR A 237 6.37 9.76 -8.48
N ALA A 238 7.42 10.12 -7.75
CA ALA A 238 7.87 11.49 -7.60
C ALA A 238 8.23 12.13 -8.96
N SER A 239 8.93 11.39 -9.83
CA SER A 239 9.26 11.84 -11.18
C SER A 239 8.01 12.16 -12.02
N VAL A 240 6.95 11.35 -11.88
CA VAL A 240 5.67 11.63 -12.55
C VAL A 240 4.99 12.84 -11.92
N MET A 241 4.88 12.89 -10.59
CA MET A 241 4.15 13.96 -9.90
C MET A 241 4.82 15.33 -10.08
N SER A 242 6.15 15.42 -10.00
CA SER A 242 6.88 16.67 -10.22
C SER A 242 6.80 17.18 -11.67
N SER A 243 6.55 16.28 -12.64
CA SER A 243 6.33 16.70 -14.04
C SER A 243 4.96 17.31 -14.32
N ILE A 244 3.96 17.04 -13.46
CA ILE A 244 2.57 17.46 -13.66
C ILE A 244 2.03 18.41 -12.59
N SER A 245 2.75 18.58 -11.48
CA SER A 245 2.33 19.40 -10.36
C SER A 245 3.51 19.95 -9.57
N ASP A 246 3.26 20.95 -8.69
CA ASP A 246 4.23 21.34 -7.67
C ASP A 246 4.28 20.26 -6.60
N TYR A 247 5.19 19.32 -6.81
CA TYR A 247 5.43 18.15 -5.95
C TYR A 247 6.90 18.04 -5.60
N GLU A 248 7.16 17.90 -4.30
CA GLU A 248 8.45 17.56 -3.76
C GLU A 248 8.39 16.18 -3.13
N HIS A 249 9.39 15.37 -3.42
CA HIS A 249 9.40 13.99 -2.92
C HIS A 249 9.44 13.99 -1.39
N PHE A 250 8.51 13.26 -0.74
CA PHE A 250 8.44 13.12 0.71
C PHE A 250 9.71 12.48 1.34
N GLN A 251 10.61 12.02 0.51
CA GLN A 251 11.89 11.46 0.86
C GLN A 251 12.92 11.99 -0.14
N GLU A 252 13.19 13.28 -0.15
CA GLU A 252 14.40 13.81 -0.81
C GLU A 252 15.65 13.04 -0.36
N LEU A 253 15.55 12.41 0.79
CA LEU A 253 16.56 11.56 1.38
C LEU A 253 16.83 10.26 0.64
N SER A 254 15.85 9.67 -0.02
CA SER A 254 16.10 8.50 -0.89
C SER A 254 16.99 8.86 -2.09
N HIS A 255 17.18 10.14 -2.35
CA HIS A 255 18.06 10.66 -3.40
C HIS A 255 19.36 11.27 -2.87
N ARG A 256 19.52 11.41 -1.53
CA ARG A 256 20.80 11.78 -0.96
C ARG A 256 21.75 10.60 -1.08
N PRO A 257 22.97 10.83 -1.56
CA PRO A 257 23.97 9.78 -1.59
C PRO A 257 24.22 9.31 -0.16
N THR A 258 24.21 8.01 0.06
CA THR A 258 24.66 7.43 1.31
C THR A 258 26.11 7.83 1.57
N LEU A 259 26.45 8.00 2.84
CA LEU A 259 27.83 8.25 3.23
C LEU A 259 28.69 7.01 2.93
N ASP A 260 29.89 7.21 2.44
CA ASP A 260 30.86 6.13 2.24
C ASP A 260 31.10 5.33 3.53
N THR A 261 31.02 6.00 4.67
CA THR A 261 31.08 5.40 6.00
C THR A 261 29.93 5.91 6.84
N PRO A 262 29.11 5.03 7.44
CA PRO A 262 28.01 5.42 8.32
C PRO A 262 28.50 6.27 9.48
N LEU A 263 27.80 7.38 9.76
CA LEU A 263 28.11 8.26 10.89
C LEU A 263 27.56 7.65 12.19
N VAL A 264 28.38 6.85 12.88
CA VAL A 264 27.96 6.09 14.07
C VAL A 264 27.78 6.99 15.29
N ASN A 265 28.69 7.94 15.50
CA ASN A 265 28.70 8.86 16.64
C ASN A 265 28.56 10.31 16.14
N PRO A 266 27.34 10.76 15.85
CA PRO A 266 27.13 12.11 15.38
C PRO A 266 27.42 13.15 16.46
N PRO A 267 27.97 14.32 16.09
CA PRO A 267 28.16 15.44 17.05
C PRO A 267 26.84 15.92 17.65
N VAL A 268 25.75 15.90 16.87
CA VAL A 268 24.40 16.17 17.36
C VAL A 268 23.84 14.90 17.98
N ASP A 269 23.59 14.91 19.27
CA ASP A 269 22.99 13.78 19.97
C ASP A 269 21.44 13.75 19.81
N TRP A 270 20.80 12.68 20.28
CA TRP A 270 19.37 12.50 20.23
C TRP A 270 18.57 13.56 20.98
N TYR A 271 19.11 14.05 22.11
CA TYR A 271 18.46 15.10 22.91
C TYR A 271 18.52 16.45 22.19
N GLN A 272 19.66 16.75 21.55
CA GLN A 272 19.81 17.95 20.74
C GLN A 272 18.92 17.88 19.48
N ALA A 273 18.92 16.73 18.80
CA ALA A 273 18.07 16.51 17.63
C ALA A 273 16.58 16.68 17.95
N LEU A 274 16.11 16.14 19.08
CA LEU A 274 14.74 16.34 19.55
C LEU A 274 14.42 17.82 19.77
N ARG A 275 15.26 18.57 20.47
CA ARG A 275 15.07 20.01 20.73
C ARG A 275 15.08 20.83 19.45
N LEU A 276 16.04 20.55 18.54
CA LEU A 276 16.13 21.22 17.24
C LEU A 276 14.89 20.93 16.39
N GLY A 277 14.46 19.68 16.32
CA GLY A 277 13.24 19.30 15.58
C GLY A 277 11.99 20.01 16.09
N GLN A 278 11.82 20.09 17.40
CA GLN A 278 10.73 20.83 18.04
C GLN A 278 10.81 22.34 17.73
N SER A 279 11.99 22.93 17.81
CA SER A 279 12.20 24.35 17.53
C SER A 279 11.91 24.70 16.07
N TYR A 280 12.51 23.94 15.12
CA TYR A 280 12.32 24.18 13.70
C TYR A 280 10.85 24.03 13.27
N LEU A 281 10.16 23.00 13.77
CA LEU A 281 8.75 22.82 13.45
C LEU A 281 7.86 23.88 14.08
N ALA A 282 8.19 24.35 15.29
CA ALA A 282 7.46 25.44 15.94
C ALA A 282 7.63 26.78 15.17
N ASP A 283 8.83 27.04 14.63
CA ASP A 283 9.10 28.22 13.81
C ASP A 283 8.33 28.16 12.50
N GLU A 284 8.33 27.00 11.82
CA GLU A 284 7.57 26.76 10.60
C GLU A 284 6.06 26.89 10.84
N ALA A 285 5.57 26.37 11.97
CA ALA A 285 4.17 26.45 12.36
C ALA A 285 3.72 27.91 12.56
N ARG A 286 4.56 28.72 13.21
CA ARG A 286 4.32 30.16 13.39
C ARG A 286 4.32 30.91 12.06
N ALA A 287 5.27 30.61 11.18
CA ALA A 287 5.40 31.26 9.88
C ALA A 287 4.22 30.95 8.94
N HIS A 288 3.67 29.73 9.01
CA HIS A 288 2.65 29.25 8.08
C HIS A 288 1.26 29.03 8.69
N GLY A 289 1.05 29.45 9.95
CA GLY A 289 -0.27 29.49 10.60
C GLY A 289 -0.89 28.11 10.83
N PHE A 290 -0.11 27.16 11.36
CA PHE A 290 -0.62 25.87 11.84
C PHE A 290 -0.14 25.58 13.27
N SER A 291 -0.72 24.59 13.94
CA SER A 291 -0.32 24.20 15.30
C SER A 291 0.42 22.87 15.30
N VAL A 292 1.45 22.76 16.12
CA VAL A 292 2.09 21.49 16.48
C VAL A 292 1.33 20.89 17.65
N GLU A 293 0.85 19.67 17.52
CA GLU A 293 0.03 19.03 18.54
C GLU A 293 0.88 18.21 19.51
N ARG A 294 1.71 17.30 18.96
CA ARG A 294 2.58 16.43 19.78
C ARG A 294 3.68 15.79 18.93
N SER A 295 4.78 15.45 19.60
CA SER A 295 5.86 14.65 19.01
C SER A 295 5.39 13.22 18.75
N ALA A 296 5.80 12.63 17.62
CA ALA A 296 5.40 11.30 17.20
C ALA A 296 6.57 10.31 17.17
N ALA A 297 7.72 10.72 16.68
CA ALA A 297 8.91 9.88 16.61
C ALA A 297 10.19 10.71 16.46
N LEU A 298 11.32 10.08 16.78
CA LEU A 298 12.65 10.53 16.38
C LEU A 298 13.38 9.35 15.75
N GLU A 299 13.98 9.57 14.59
CA GLU A 299 14.72 8.57 13.85
C GLU A 299 16.10 9.09 13.50
N TYR A 300 17.08 8.20 13.47
CA TYR A 300 18.44 8.53 13.06
C TYR A 300 18.90 7.56 11.97
N ARG A 301 19.22 8.10 10.80
CA ARG A 301 19.77 7.36 9.68
C ARG A 301 21.28 7.62 9.61
N ARG A 302 22.06 6.70 10.17
CA ARG A 302 23.53 6.81 10.21
C ARG A 302 24.18 6.73 8.83
N ASP A 303 23.54 6.03 7.90
CA ASP A 303 23.95 5.91 6.49
C ASP A 303 23.80 7.22 5.70
N LEU A 304 22.93 8.12 6.19
CA LEU A 304 22.70 9.45 5.62
C LEU A 304 23.28 10.57 6.49
N GLY A 305 23.55 10.29 7.77
CA GLY A 305 23.95 11.29 8.75
C GLY A 305 22.84 12.30 9.05
N VAL A 306 21.57 11.84 9.13
CA VAL A 306 20.40 12.70 9.26
C VAL A 306 19.47 12.19 10.36
N TYR A 307 18.97 13.14 11.17
CA TYR A 307 17.84 12.90 12.06
C TYR A 307 16.53 13.30 11.42
N PHE A 308 15.49 12.54 11.71
CA PHE A 308 14.09 12.79 11.36
C PHE A 308 13.30 12.98 12.63
N TYR A 309 12.85 14.18 12.88
CA TYR A 309 11.85 14.44 13.89
C TYR A 309 10.46 14.45 13.25
N LEU A 310 9.58 13.63 13.77
CA LEU A 310 8.19 13.54 13.30
C LEU A 310 7.25 14.02 14.39
N ALA A 311 6.26 14.83 13.98
CA ALA A 311 5.25 15.34 14.89
C ALA A 311 3.89 15.45 14.21
N HIS A 312 2.85 15.36 15.02
CA HIS A 312 1.47 15.63 14.62
C HIS A 312 1.19 17.11 14.64
N THR A 313 0.47 17.57 13.62
CA THR A 313 0.10 18.97 13.43
C THR A 313 -1.37 19.08 13.00
N SER A 314 -1.92 20.30 13.05
CA SER A 314 -3.26 20.59 12.52
C SER A 314 -3.36 20.42 10.98
N ARG A 315 -2.23 20.15 10.30
CA ARG A 315 -2.16 19.86 8.86
C ARG A 315 -2.18 18.38 8.54
N ASP A 316 -2.22 17.51 9.54
CA ASP A 316 -2.24 16.07 9.36
C ASP A 316 -3.60 15.59 8.85
N LEU A 317 -3.58 14.55 8.03
CA LEU A 317 -4.76 13.85 7.54
C LEU A 317 -5.03 12.61 8.42
N LYS A 318 -5.36 12.86 9.69
CA LYS A 318 -5.61 11.79 10.66
C LYS A 318 -6.78 12.08 11.58
N ASP A 319 -7.55 11.03 11.83
CA ASP A 319 -8.52 11.01 12.92
C ASP A 319 -7.82 10.78 14.27
N GLY A 320 -7.78 11.83 15.08
CA GLY A 320 -7.29 11.76 16.46
C GLY A 320 -5.78 11.58 16.63
N GLY A 321 -4.98 11.96 15.64
CA GLY A 321 -3.52 12.07 15.77
C GLY A 321 -2.81 10.75 16.11
N ARG A 322 -3.33 9.61 15.69
CA ARG A 322 -2.73 8.29 15.95
C ARG A 322 -1.80 7.91 14.81
N ARG A 323 -0.50 7.85 15.08
CA ARG A 323 0.43 7.15 14.21
C ARG A 323 0.35 5.66 14.50
N THR A 324 0.25 4.87 13.43
CA THR A 324 0.46 3.42 13.48
C THR A 324 1.83 3.10 12.88
N GLU A 325 2.36 1.91 13.11
CA GLU A 325 3.59 1.44 12.46
C GLU A 325 3.51 1.46 10.94
N THR A 326 2.29 1.48 10.43
CA THR A 326 1.97 1.52 9.00
C THR A 326 1.82 2.94 8.47
N ASP A 327 1.95 3.97 9.33
CA ASP A 327 1.80 5.35 8.88
C ASP A 327 2.93 5.75 7.93
N SER A 328 2.56 6.17 6.76
CA SER A 328 3.48 6.80 5.83
C SER A 328 3.95 8.16 6.38
N PRO A 329 5.22 8.56 6.18
CA PRO A 329 5.68 9.93 6.41
C PRO A 329 4.78 10.99 5.75
N ALA A 330 4.03 10.61 4.71
CA ALA A 330 3.04 11.45 4.05
C ALA A 330 1.87 11.91 4.96
N THR A 331 1.74 11.39 6.17
CA THR A 331 0.61 11.70 7.07
C THR A 331 1.00 12.42 8.36
N ALA A 332 2.29 12.71 8.58
CA ALA A 332 2.80 13.48 9.72
C ALA A 332 3.85 14.50 9.25
N ALA A 333 3.98 15.62 9.95
CA ALA A 333 5.04 16.57 9.68
C ALA A 333 6.39 15.96 10.01
N THR A 334 7.38 16.21 9.17
CA THR A 334 8.74 15.67 9.29
C THR A 334 9.74 16.82 9.17
N VAL A 335 10.70 16.88 10.10
CA VAL A 335 11.83 17.79 10.10
C VAL A 335 13.12 17.00 9.91
N GLU A 336 13.92 17.39 8.94
CA GLU A 336 15.20 16.78 8.61
C GLU A 336 16.35 17.63 9.17
N ILE A 337 17.24 17.02 9.94
CA ILE A 337 18.30 17.70 10.65
C ILE A 337 19.65 17.03 10.34
N ASP A 338 20.63 17.80 9.90
CA ASP A 338 21.99 17.29 9.70
C ASP A 338 22.60 16.88 11.06
N ALA A 339 23.01 15.64 11.18
CA ALA A 339 23.55 15.09 12.40
C ALA A 339 24.97 15.60 12.73
N ARG A 340 25.64 16.30 11.80
CA ARG A 340 26.99 16.84 12.00
C ARG A 340 26.99 18.18 12.70
N ASP A 341 26.05 19.08 12.36
CA ASP A 341 26.02 20.46 12.82
C ASP A 341 24.66 20.94 13.32
N GLY A 342 23.63 20.11 13.25
CA GLY A 342 22.26 20.44 13.66
C GLY A 342 21.49 21.33 12.68
N ARG A 343 22.03 21.59 11.50
CA ARG A 343 21.40 22.44 10.49
C ARG A 343 20.09 21.83 10.00
N LEU A 344 19.09 22.69 9.81
CA LEU A 344 17.84 22.31 9.14
C LEU A 344 18.11 21.97 7.67
N LEU A 345 17.69 20.80 7.26
CA LEU A 345 17.80 20.31 5.88
C LEU A 345 16.50 20.41 5.12
N GLY A 346 15.35 20.25 5.78
CA GLY A 346 14.04 20.36 5.20
C GLY A 346 12.92 20.20 6.24
N ILE A 347 11.75 20.74 5.92
CA ILE A 347 10.50 20.51 6.66
C ILE A 347 9.42 20.17 5.66
N GLN A 348 8.75 19.06 5.91
CA GLN A 348 7.59 18.64 5.14
C GLN A 348 6.36 18.57 6.04
N VAL A 349 5.27 19.13 5.55
CA VAL A 349 3.96 19.08 6.21
C VAL A 349 2.98 18.40 5.26
N PRO A 350 2.12 17.49 5.73
CA PRO A 350 1.27 16.68 4.86
C PRO A 350 0.38 17.48 3.92
N THR A 351 -0.13 18.63 4.39
CA THR A 351 -1.02 19.47 3.58
C THR A 351 -0.68 20.96 3.70
N GLY A 352 -0.98 21.72 2.64
CA GLY A 352 -0.93 23.18 2.66
C GLY A 352 0.40 23.83 2.29
N GLN A 353 1.47 23.05 2.01
CA GLN A 353 2.72 23.57 1.47
C GLN A 353 2.70 23.54 -0.07
N ARG A 354 2.49 22.38 -0.67
CA ARG A 354 2.49 22.16 -2.13
C ARG A 354 1.23 21.43 -2.57
N VAL A 355 0.71 21.76 -3.75
CA VAL A 355 -0.53 21.15 -4.26
C VAL A 355 -0.35 19.65 -4.53
N GLY A 356 0.77 19.27 -5.16
CA GLY A 356 1.07 17.86 -5.46
C GLY A 356 1.26 17.01 -4.22
N ASN A 357 1.94 17.54 -3.17
CA ASN A 357 2.10 16.85 -1.90
C ASN A 357 0.75 16.71 -1.18
N THR A 358 -0.04 17.78 -1.13
CA THR A 358 -1.37 17.75 -0.54
C THR A 358 -2.27 16.71 -1.21
N PHE A 359 -2.27 16.65 -2.55
CA PHE A 359 -3.00 15.62 -3.30
C PHE A 359 -2.51 14.21 -2.95
N SER A 360 -1.19 13.99 -2.96
CA SER A 360 -0.58 12.69 -2.64
C SER A 360 -0.91 12.25 -1.22
N SER A 361 -0.83 13.16 -0.25
CA SER A 361 -1.21 12.90 1.15
C SER A 361 -2.68 12.47 1.26
N TRP A 362 -3.60 13.15 0.56
CA TRP A 362 -5.02 12.80 0.58
C TRP A 362 -5.29 11.41 0.01
N ILE A 363 -4.72 11.06 -1.14
CA ILE A 363 -4.95 9.75 -1.74
C ILE A 363 -4.33 8.62 -0.91
N VAL A 364 -3.17 8.86 -0.28
CA VAL A 364 -2.55 7.92 0.67
C VAL A 364 -3.44 7.77 1.91
N ALA A 365 -3.91 8.88 2.50
CA ALA A 365 -4.78 8.85 3.67
C ALA A 365 -6.11 8.12 3.42
N LEU A 366 -6.66 8.25 2.20
CA LEU A 366 -7.83 7.47 1.77
C LEU A 366 -7.52 5.98 1.67
N HIS A 367 -6.35 5.62 1.13
CA HIS A 367 -5.93 4.22 0.97
C HIS A 367 -5.72 3.54 2.34
N VAL A 368 -4.94 4.17 3.23
CA VAL A 368 -4.62 3.60 4.54
C VAL A 368 -5.73 3.81 5.59
N ALA A 369 -6.87 4.37 5.15
CA ALA A 369 -8.03 4.65 6.00
C ALA A 369 -7.72 5.49 7.24
N SER A 370 -6.82 6.49 7.14
CA SER A 370 -6.43 7.38 8.22
C SER A 370 -7.34 8.61 8.38
N VAL A 371 -8.33 8.79 7.50
CA VAL A 371 -9.29 9.90 7.53
C VAL A 371 -10.71 9.39 7.79
N PHE A 372 -11.61 10.27 8.23
CA PHE A 372 -13.04 9.99 8.45
C PHE A 372 -13.35 8.89 9.46
N GLY A 373 -12.37 8.43 10.25
CA GLY A 373 -12.53 7.51 11.37
C GLY A 373 -13.08 6.13 11.04
N LEU A 374 -13.75 5.54 12.01
CA LEU A 374 -14.28 4.18 11.91
C LEU A 374 -15.19 3.93 10.68
N PRO A 375 -16.08 4.86 10.28
CA PRO A 375 -16.91 4.65 9.08
C PRO A 375 -16.09 4.41 7.82
N TRP A 376 -14.99 5.16 7.63
CA TRP A 376 -14.13 4.99 6.46
C TRP A 376 -13.28 3.71 6.55
N LYS A 377 -12.79 3.35 7.73
CA LYS A 377 -12.13 2.05 7.95
C LYS A 377 -13.04 0.88 7.54
N ILE A 378 -14.30 0.90 7.98
CA ILE A 378 -15.29 -0.11 7.58
C ILE A 378 -15.50 -0.09 6.05
N ALA A 379 -15.64 1.09 5.45
CA ALA A 379 -15.81 1.23 4.01
C ALA A 379 -14.63 0.64 3.24
N VAL A 380 -13.38 0.97 3.60
CA VAL A 380 -12.17 0.43 2.95
C VAL A 380 -12.08 -1.09 3.10
N CYS A 381 -12.37 -1.63 4.29
CA CYS A 381 -12.45 -3.07 4.52
C CYS A 381 -13.47 -3.74 3.59
N LEU A 382 -14.68 -3.20 3.47
CA LEU A 382 -15.73 -3.73 2.59
C LEU A 382 -15.34 -3.60 1.10
N ILE A 383 -14.72 -2.50 0.70
CA ILE A 383 -14.23 -2.30 -0.68
C ILE A 383 -13.17 -3.36 -1.02
N GLY A 384 -12.26 -3.69 -0.11
CA GLY A 384 -11.30 -4.77 -0.32
C GLY A 384 -11.97 -6.13 -0.52
N ILE A 385 -12.99 -6.48 0.29
CA ILE A 385 -13.79 -7.70 0.12
C ILE A 385 -14.50 -7.70 -1.24
N VAL A 386 -15.09 -6.58 -1.62
CA VAL A 386 -15.76 -6.43 -2.92
C VAL A 386 -14.77 -6.54 -4.07
N LEU A 387 -13.54 -6.02 -3.93
CA LEU A 387 -12.49 -6.17 -4.95
C LEU A 387 -12.10 -7.64 -5.15
N VAL A 388 -12.00 -8.43 -4.07
CA VAL A 388 -11.82 -9.89 -4.16
C VAL A 388 -12.96 -10.51 -4.99
N ALA A 389 -14.21 -10.16 -4.70
CA ALA A 389 -15.37 -10.67 -5.43
C ALA A 389 -15.36 -10.24 -6.91
N ILE A 390 -15.03 -8.97 -7.22
CA ILE A 390 -14.87 -8.47 -8.59
C ILE A 390 -13.82 -9.30 -9.34
N THR A 391 -12.68 -9.53 -8.72
CA THR A 391 -11.58 -10.29 -9.33
C THR A 391 -11.98 -11.74 -9.61
N LEU A 392 -12.62 -12.40 -8.65
CA LEU A 392 -13.16 -13.76 -8.83
C LEU A 392 -14.20 -13.83 -9.93
N THR A 393 -15.11 -12.85 -10.04
CA THR A 393 -16.10 -12.81 -11.15
C THR A 393 -15.42 -12.66 -12.50
N GLY A 394 -14.34 -11.89 -12.62
CA GLY A 394 -13.51 -11.77 -13.82
C GLY A 394 -12.91 -13.12 -14.26
N VAL A 395 -12.32 -13.85 -13.32
CA VAL A 395 -11.79 -15.21 -13.56
C VAL A 395 -12.89 -16.19 -13.98
N LEU A 396 -14.04 -16.14 -13.30
CA LEU A 396 -15.19 -16.99 -13.62
C LEU A 396 -15.74 -16.73 -15.04
N ILE A 397 -15.84 -15.47 -15.47
CA ILE A 397 -16.26 -15.10 -16.84
C ILE A 397 -15.30 -15.70 -17.87
N TRP A 398 -14.00 -15.58 -17.63
CA TRP A 398 -12.99 -16.15 -18.52
C TRP A 398 -13.07 -17.67 -18.57
N TRP A 399 -13.15 -18.35 -17.42
CA TRP A 399 -13.19 -19.81 -17.31
C TRP A 399 -14.41 -20.40 -18.03
N ARG A 400 -15.61 -19.83 -17.81
CA ARG A 400 -16.85 -20.26 -18.46
C ARG A 400 -16.78 -20.09 -19.98
N LYS A 401 -16.27 -18.96 -20.49
CA LYS A 401 -16.06 -18.73 -21.93
C LYS A 401 -15.07 -19.75 -22.53
N ARG A 402 -13.99 -20.07 -21.81
CA ARG A 402 -13.01 -21.06 -22.28
C ARG A 402 -13.62 -22.46 -22.36
N ARG A 403 -14.41 -22.86 -21.36
CA ARG A 403 -15.12 -24.17 -21.34
C ARG A 403 -16.12 -24.29 -22.47
N SER A 404 -16.94 -23.27 -22.73
CA SER A 404 -17.92 -23.25 -23.83
C SER A 404 -17.24 -23.40 -25.18
N ARG A 405 -16.13 -22.72 -25.46
CA ARG A 405 -15.38 -22.83 -26.71
C ARG A 405 -14.80 -24.23 -26.93
N ARG A 406 -14.28 -24.87 -25.88
CA ARG A 406 -13.79 -26.26 -25.96
C ARG A 406 -14.90 -27.25 -26.30
N GLY A 407 -16.07 -27.09 -25.68
CA GLY A 407 -17.24 -27.94 -25.98
C GLY A 407 -17.75 -27.78 -27.42
N SER A 408 -17.75 -26.55 -27.97
CA SER A 408 -18.11 -26.28 -29.36
C SER A 408 -17.12 -26.90 -30.36
N ASN A 409 -15.82 -26.79 -30.10
CA ASN A 409 -14.78 -27.40 -30.96
C ASN A 409 -14.84 -28.95 -30.96
N HIS A 410 -15.13 -29.57 -29.81
CA HIS A 410 -15.36 -31.03 -29.76
C HIS A 410 -16.59 -31.49 -30.54
N ARG A 411 -17.68 -30.71 -30.48
CA ARG A 411 -18.89 -31.01 -31.27
C ARG A 411 -18.66 -30.82 -32.77
N ALA A 412 -17.97 -29.76 -33.19
CA ALA A 412 -17.59 -29.52 -34.57
C ALA A 412 -16.64 -30.59 -35.14
N GLY A 413 -15.68 -31.06 -34.32
CA GLY A 413 -14.77 -32.17 -34.69
C GLY A 413 -15.53 -33.49 -34.88
N ARG A 414 -16.47 -33.81 -33.98
CA ARG A 414 -17.32 -35.01 -34.10
C ARG A 414 -18.25 -34.94 -35.33
N ALA A 415 -18.84 -33.78 -35.65
CA ALA A 415 -19.69 -33.59 -36.83
C ALA A 415 -18.90 -33.77 -38.14
N ARG A 416 -17.60 -33.36 -38.17
CA ARG A 416 -16.77 -33.60 -39.37
C ARG A 416 -16.31 -35.05 -39.52
N SER A 417 -16.16 -35.81 -38.46
CA SER A 417 -15.77 -37.23 -38.51
C SER A 417 -16.97 -38.16 -38.79
N SER A 418 -18.20 -37.68 -38.71
CA SER A 418 -19.43 -38.44 -38.99
C SER A 418 -20.04 -38.17 -40.37
N THR A 419 -19.37 -37.44 -41.27
CA THR A 419 -19.81 -37.31 -42.67
C THR A 419 -19.43 -38.61 -43.38
N PRO A 420 -20.41 -39.43 -43.90
CA PRO A 420 -20.08 -40.65 -44.62
C PRO A 420 -19.28 -40.31 -45.88
N VAL A 421 -18.17 -41.01 -46.10
CA VAL A 421 -17.51 -41.02 -47.42
C VAL A 421 -18.54 -41.45 -48.43
N GLY A 422 -18.94 -40.53 -49.30
CA GLY A 422 -19.94 -40.79 -50.32
C GLY A 422 -19.58 -41.99 -51.17
N GLN A 423 -20.55 -42.91 -51.33
CA GLN A 423 -20.50 -43.96 -52.32
C GLN A 423 -20.26 -43.32 -53.68
N THR A 424 -19.09 -43.60 -54.27
CA THR A 424 -18.86 -43.35 -55.70
C THR A 424 -19.89 -44.19 -56.50
N GLY A 425 -20.95 -43.54 -56.97
CA GLY A 425 -21.92 -44.11 -57.87
C GLY A 425 -21.22 -44.51 -59.16
N LEU A 426 -21.35 -45.79 -59.51
CA LEU A 426 -21.09 -46.35 -60.84
C LEU A 426 -21.90 -45.55 -61.86
N GLY A 427 -21.23 -44.89 -62.80
CA GLY A 427 -21.85 -44.23 -63.95
C GLY A 427 -22.42 -45.27 -64.92
N PRO A 428 -23.48 -44.92 -65.64
CA PRO A 428 -24.09 -45.84 -66.63
C PRO A 428 -23.12 -46.05 -67.82
N GLU A 429 -23.00 -47.32 -68.24
CA GLU A 429 -22.32 -47.75 -69.50
C GLU A 429 -22.89 -47.05 -70.71
N PRO A 430 -22.08 -46.73 -71.73
CA PRO A 430 -22.58 -46.21 -73.02
C PRO A 430 -23.18 -47.34 -73.92
N PRO A 431 -24.21 -47.05 -74.72
CA PRO A 431 -24.84 -48.05 -75.56
C PRO A 431 -23.91 -48.38 -76.74
N THR A 432 -23.80 -49.71 -77.02
CA THR A 432 -23.18 -50.32 -78.23
C THR A 432 -23.85 -49.90 -79.47
N PRO A 433 -23.16 -49.65 -80.62
CA PRO A 433 -23.73 -49.37 -81.89
C PRO A 433 -24.19 -50.67 -82.57
N ILE A 434 -25.44 -50.71 -83.07
CA ILE A 434 -25.91 -51.69 -83.99
C ILE A 434 -25.65 -51.18 -85.39
N ASN A 435 -25.17 -52.08 -86.30
CA ASN A 435 -24.88 -51.92 -87.73
C ASN A 435 -25.79 -51.01 -88.52
#